data_cc443fc9ac089d61a4968527bed7588d
#
_entry.id   cc443fc9ac089d61a4968527bed7588d
#
_cell.length_a   1.000
_cell.length_b   1.000
_cell.length_c   1.000
_cell.angle_alpha   90.00
_cell.angle_beta   90.00
_cell.angle_gamma   90.00
#
_symmetry.space_group_name_H-M   'P 1'
#
loop_
_entity.id
_entity.type
_entity.pdbx_description
1 polymer ?
#
loop_
_entity_poly.entity_id
_entity_poly.type
_entity_poly.pdbx_seq_one_letter_code
_entity_poly.pdbx_strand_id
1 'polypeptide(L)'
;MVNRVVLVGRLVKDPELRKTNSDISFATFTLAVDKRVREADGTRGTIFIDCRVFRDQADSLVKNTRKGSKVAVDGSLNQRNFDRKDGTKGKAIEIIVDSVTFLDPKKDAPVEEPKFDDAPSSSTGINLDANDLPDDDLPF
;
A
#
# COMPACT_ATOMS: atom_id res chain seq x y z
N MET A 1 -7.38 25.25 -2.52
CA MET A 1 -6.57 24.30 -3.28
C MET A 1 -6.59 22.94 -2.65
N VAL A 2 -6.50 21.90 -3.46
CA VAL A 2 -6.46 20.53 -2.93
C VAL A 2 -5.18 19.88 -3.42
N ASN A 3 -4.50 19.20 -2.50
CA ASN A 3 -3.30 18.42 -2.82
C ASN A 3 -3.39 17.13 -2.01
N ARG A 4 -3.93 16.09 -2.61
CA ARG A 4 -4.17 14.85 -1.91
C ARG A 4 -3.92 13.67 -2.83
N VAL A 5 -3.23 12.67 -2.32
CA VAL A 5 -2.89 11.47 -3.08
C VAL A 5 -3.23 10.27 -2.21
N VAL A 6 -3.93 9.31 -2.79
CA VAL A 6 -4.22 8.06 -2.12
C VAL A 6 -3.82 6.95 -3.07
N LEU A 7 -2.92 6.08 -2.62
CA LEU A 7 -2.39 5.01 -3.46
C LEU A 7 -2.35 3.70 -2.69
N VAL A 8 -2.55 2.62 -3.42
CA VAL A 8 -2.33 1.28 -2.89
C VAL A 8 -1.31 0.63 -3.80
N GLY A 9 -0.26 0.09 -3.23
CA GLY A 9 0.77 -0.55 -4.02
C GLY A 9 1.65 -1.42 -3.16
N ARG A 10 2.71 -1.95 -3.77
CA ARG A 10 3.65 -2.81 -3.08
C ARG A 10 5.02 -2.15 -3.04
N LEU A 11 5.74 -2.40 -1.96
CA LEU A 11 7.08 -1.87 -1.82
C LEU A 11 8.01 -2.56 -2.80
N VAL A 12 8.79 -1.78 -3.52
CA VAL A 12 9.74 -2.30 -4.49
C VAL A 12 10.95 -2.90 -3.81
N LYS A 13 11.29 -2.36 -2.65
CA LYS A 13 12.40 -2.85 -1.83
C LYS A 13 12.11 -2.53 -0.38
N ASP A 14 12.96 -3.02 0.50
CA ASP A 14 12.77 -2.76 1.92
C ASP A 14 12.83 -1.25 2.17
N PRO A 15 11.97 -0.73 3.04
CA PRO A 15 12.04 0.71 3.35
C PRO A 15 13.30 1.02 4.16
N GLU A 16 13.80 2.22 3.97
CA GLU A 16 15.03 2.66 4.65
C GLU A 16 14.68 3.72 5.68
N LEU A 17 15.14 3.51 6.89
CA LEU A 17 14.93 4.47 7.97
C LEU A 17 16.14 5.37 8.07
N ARG A 18 15.92 6.67 8.13
CA ARG A 18 16.95 7.67 8.24
C ARG A 18 16.54 8.74 9.22
N LYS A 19 17.47 9.58 9.58
CA LYS A 19 17.18 10.73 10.43
C LYS A 19 17.65 12.01 9.77
N THR A 20 16.88 13.05 9.96
CA THR A 20 17.27 14.37 9.48
C THR A 20 18.30 14.98 10.41
N ASN A 21 18.86 16.13 10.01
CA ASN A 21 19.77 16.86 10.86
C ASN A 21 19.13 17.29 12.16
N SER A 22 17.81 17.42 12.16
CA SER A 22 17.07 17.76 13.38
C SER A 22 16.67 16.53 14.18
N ASP A 23 17.24 15.36 13.82
CA ASP A 23 16.98 14.12 14.54
C ASP A 23 15.55 13.62 14.39
N ILE A 24 14.91 13.96 13.31
CA ILE A 24 13.57 13.47 13.03
C ILE A 24 13.67 12.21 12.18
N SER A 25 13.05 11.14 12.61
CA SER A 25 13.04 9.89 11.85
C SER A 25 12.17 10.01 10.62
N PHE A 26 12.63 9.48 9.53
CA PHE A 26 11.80 9.37 8.34
C PHE A 26 12.21 8.11 7.59
N ALA A 27 11.27 7.57 6.84
CA ALA A 27 11.54 6.40 6.01
C ALA A 27 11.21 6.74 4.58
N THR A 28 12.04 6.25 3.68
CA THR A 28 11.80 6.40 2.25
C THR A 28 11.52 5.03 1.68
N PHE A 29 10.62 4.98 0.73
CA PHE A 29 10.27 3.74 0.06
C PHE A 29 9.69 4.05 -1.30
N THR A 30 9.73 3.09 -2.18
CA THR A 30 9.17 3.23 -3.52
C THR A 30 8.01 2.26 -3.65
N LEU A 31 6.88 2.77 -4.09
CA LEU A 31 5.70 1.95 -4.31
C LEU A 31 5.56 1.62 -5.79
N ALA A 32 5.21 0.39 -6.07
CA ALA A 32 4.83 -0.03 -7.40
C ALA A 32 3.32 -0.06 -7.44
N VAL A 33 2.74 0.78 -8.28
CA VAL A 33 1.29 0.94 -8.38
C VAL A 33 0.89 0.63 -9.82
N ASP A 34 -0.10 -0.20 -9.97
CA ASP A 34 -0.57 -0.56 -11.32
C ASP A 34 -1.32 0.59 -11.95
N LYS A 35 -1.07 0.79 -13.22
CA LYS A 35 -1.82 1.79 -13.97
C LYS A 35 -3.25 1.31 -14.13
N ARG A 36 -4.16 2.24 -14.19
CA ARG A 36 -5.56 1.90 -14.34
C ARG A 36 -5.91 1.46 -15.76
N VAL A 37 -5.18 1.97 -16.73
CA VAL A 37 -5.47 1.71 -18.13
C VAL A 37 -4.41 0.75 -18.67
N ARG A 38 -4.85 -0.21 -19.47
CA ARG A 38 -3.92 -1.15 -20.07
C ARG A 38 -3.13 -0.48 -21.17
N GLU A 39 -1.94 -0.97 -21.40
CA GLU A 39 -1.13 -0.51 -22.50
C GLU A 39 -1.70 -1.03 -23.80
N ALA A 40 -1.19 -0.51 -24.91
CA ALA A 40 -1.71 -0.89 -26.23
C ALA A 40 -1.56 -2.39 -26.50
N ASP A 41 -0.57 -3.02 -25.91
CA ASP A 41 -0.35 -4.46 -26.11
C ASP A 41 -1.17 -5.31 -25.14
N GLY A 42 -2.06 -4.72 -24.38
CA GLY A 42 -2.90 -5.46 -23.46
C GLY A 42 -2.34 -5.66 -22.06
N THR A 43 -1.08 -5.33 -21.85
CA THR A 43 -0.48 -5.48 -20.52
C THR A 43 -0.81 -4.27 -19.65
N ARG A 44 -0.67 -4.45 -18.35
CA ARG A 44 -0.90 -3.37 -17.43
C ARG A 44 0.45 -2.84 -16.97
N GLY A 45 0.68 -1.57 -17.20
CA GLY A 45 1.92 -0.94 -16.79
C GLY A 45 1.94 -0.67 -15.30
N THR A 46 3.11 -0.33 -14.80
CA THR A 46 3.33 -0.05 -13.38
C THR A 46 3.96 1.32 -13.25
N ILE A 47 3.52 2.07 -12.26
CA ILE A 47 4.10 3.34 -11.91
C ILE A 47 4.93 3.12 -10.66
N PHE A 48 6.15 3.65 -10.67
CA PHE A 48 7.01 3.60 -9.49
C PHE A 48 7.06 5.01 -8.91
N ILE A 49 6.67 5.15 -7.67
CA ILE A 49 6.57 6.47 -7.06
C ILE A 49 7.30 6.45 -5.72
N ASP A 50 8.13 7.45 -5.49
CA ASP A 50 8.87 7.56 -4.24
C ASP A 50 7.99 8.18 -3.18
N CYS A 51 8.08 7.64 -1.98
CA CYS A 51 7.28 8.09 -0.86
C CYS A 51 8.17 8.33 0.34
N ARG A 52 7.76 9.24 1.19
CA ARG A 52 8.47 9.56 2.42
C ARG A 52 7.48 9.70 3.55
N VAL A 53 7.77 9.06 4.66
CA VAL A 53 6.90 9.10 5.83
C VAL A 53 7.77 9.43 7.03
N PHE A 54 7.20 10.13 8.00
CA PHE A 54 7.98 10.68 9.12
C PHE A 54 7.55 10.12 10.46
N ARG A 55 8.47 10.19 11.40
CA ARG A 55 8.22 9.96 12.84
C ARG A 55 7.74 8.54 13.12
N ASP A 56 6.75 8.38 13.95
CA ASP A 56 6.30 7.07 14.38
C ASP A 56 5.84 6.20 13.25
N GLN A 57 5.25 6.77 12.23
CA GLN A 57 4.82 5.99 11.09
C GLN A 57 5.99 5.45 10.30
N ALA A 58 7.11 6.17 10.28
CA ALA A 58 8.32 5.69 9.65
C ALA A 58 8.84 4.45 10.37
N ASP A 59 8.87 4.51 11.70
CA ASP A 59 9.31 3.39 12.49
C ASP A 59 8.39 2.20 12.30
N SER A 60 7.09 2.43 12.30
CA SER A 60 6.12 1.37 12.08
C SER A 60 6.26 0.74 10.71
N LEU A 61 6.50 1.55 9.70
CA LEU A 61 6.64 1.05 8.35
C LEU A 61 7.86 0.13 8.25
N VAL A 62 8.98 0.58 8.75
CA VAL A 62 10.21 -0.20 8.65
C VAL A 62 10.08 -1.50 9.45
N LYS A 63 9.40 -1.43 10.59
CA LYS A 63 9.25 -2.59 11.45
C LYS A 63 8.30 -3.62 10.87
N ASN A 64 7.25 -3.18 10.18
CA ASN A 64 6.17 -4.06 9.79
C ASN A 64 6.13 -4.43 8.30
N THR A 65 6.99 -3.85 7.48
CA THR A 65 6.96 -4.12 6.05
C THR A 65 8.32 -4.49 5.51
N ARG A 66 8.31 -5.03 4.31
CA ARG A 66 9.51 -5.41 3.60
C ARG A 66 9.22 -5.36 2.11
N LYS A 67 10.20 -5.68 1.31
CA LYS A 67 10.03 -5.75 -0.13
C LYS A 67 8.81 -6.61 -0.45
N GLY A 68 7.93 -6.11 -1.27
CA GLY A 68 6.73 -6.83 -1.69
C GLY A 68 5.52 -6.61 -0.81
N SER A 69 5.66 -5.97 0.34
CA SER A 69 4.52 -5.70 1.21
C SER A 69 3.55 -4.75 0.56
N LYS A 70 2.27 -4.99 0.77
CA LYS A 70 1.21 -4.16 0.20
C LYS A 70 0.76 -3.15 1.24
N VAL A 71 0.73 -1.90 0.85
CA VAL A 71 0.32 -0.82 1.76
C VAL A 71 -0.54 0.18 1.01
N ALA A 72 -1.36 0.88 1.77
CA ALA A 72 -2.10 2.01 1.27
C ALA A 72 -1.51 3.26 1.88
N VAL A 73 -1.26 4.27 1.08
CA VAL A 73 -0.71 5.53 1.57
C VAL A 73 -1.66 6.66 1.24
N ASP A 74 -1.70 7.64 2.11
CA ASP A 74 -2.55 8.81 2.00
C ASP A 74 -1.67 9.99 2.32
N GLY A 75 -1.54 10.90 1.40
CA GLY A 75 -0.65 12.03 1.62
C GLY A 75 -0.81 13.09 0.54
N SER A 76 0.26 13.80 0.28
CA SER A 76 0.25 14.88 -0.68
C SER A 76 1.47 14.77 -1.59
N LEU A 77 1.38 15.41 -2.74
CA LEU A 77 2.49 15.48 -3.66
C LEU A 77 3.47 16.56 -3.22
N ASN A 78 4.73 16.26 -3.35
CA ASN A 78 5.77 17.23 -3.09
C ASN A 78 6.75 17.18 -4.25
N GLN A 79 7.29 18.32 -4.61
CA GLN A 79 8.26 18.39 -5.67
C GLN A 79 9.58 18.79 -5.06
N ARG A 80 10.60 18.01 -5.35
CA ARG A 80 11.93 18.25 -4.82
C ARG A 80 12.86 18.57 -5.96
N ASN A 81 13.64 19.61 -5.77
CA ASN A 81 14.63 19.99 -6.76
C ASN A 81 15.96 19.33 -6.42
N PHE A 82 16.71 18.95 -7.44
CA PHE A 82 18.01 18.38 -7.23
C PHE A 82 18.91 18.83 -8.36
N ASP A 83 20.23 18.77 -8.11
CA ASP A 83 21.20 19.14 -9.11
C ASP A 83 21.72 17.89 -9.79
N ARG A 84 21.76 17.92 -11.11
CA ARG A 84 22.34 16.81 -11.87
C ARG A 84 23.84 17.00 -11.98
N LYS A 85 24.51 15.92 -12.31
CA LYS A 85 25.95 15.96 -12.43
C LYS A 85 26.42 16.91 -13.52
N ASP A 86 25.60 17.14 -14.54
CA ASP A 86 25.96 18.02 -15.62
C ASP A 86 25.68 19.49 -15.32
N GLY A 87 25.29 19.78 -14.09
CA GLY A 87 25.04 21.17 -13.69
C GLY A 87 23.63 21.66 -13.91
N THR A 88 22.78 20.87 -14.54
CA THR A 88 21.39 21.28 -14.72
C THR A 88 20.60 20.89 -13.51
N LYS A 89 19.44 21.54 -13.36
CA LYS A 89 18.56 21.22 -12.23
C LYS A 89 17.45 20.31 -12.69
N GLY A 90 17.13 19.34 -11.86
CA GLY A 90 16.03 18.45 -12.11
C GLY A 90 14.98 18.57 -11.03
N LYS A 91 13.81 18.02 -11.33
CA LYS A 91 12.71 18.00 -10.38
C LYS A 91 12.23 16.57 -10.21
N ALA A 92 12.00 16.19 -8.99
CA ALA A 92 11.48 14.87 -8.69
C ALA A 92 10.18 15.02 -7.92
N ILE A 93 9.23 14.15 -8.22
CA ILE A 93 7.95 14.14 -7.53
C ILE A 93 8.01 13.04 -6.50
N GLU A 94 7.60 13.36 -5.30
CA GLU A 94 7.51 12.36 -4.24
C GLU A 94 6.21 12.57 -3.48
N ILE A 95 5.82 11.56 -2.74
CA ILE A 95 4.62 11.64 -1.93
C ILE A 95 5.04 11.80 -0.49
N ILE A 96 4.56 12.85 0.15
CA ILE A 96 4.76 12.99 1.58
C ILE A 96 3.56 12.32 2.24
N VAL A 97 3.81 11.23 2.93
CA VAL A 97 2.76 10.36 3.43
C VAL A 97 2.28 10.85 4.78
N ASP A 98 0.99 11.03 4.92
CA ASP A 98 0.39 11.40 6.19
C ASP A 98 -0.04 10.16 6.96
N SER A 99 -0.44 9.13 6.25
CA SER A 99 -0.96 7.93 6.89
C SER A 99 -0.66 6.71 6.04
N VAL A 100 -0.24 5.63 6.68
CA VAL A 100 0.03 4.36 6.01
C VAL A 100 -0.85 3.30 6.63
N THR A 101 -1.50 2.51 5.80
CA THR A 101 -2.27 1.37 6.26
C THR A 101 -1.65 0.11 5.69
N PHE A 102 -1.38 -0.86 6.55
CA PHE A 102 -0.76 -2.09 6.13
C PHE A 102 -1.85 -3.07 5.69
N LEU A 103 -1.72 -3.60 4.49
CA LEU A 103 -2.74 -4.45 3.91
C LEU A 103 -2.35 -5.93 3.87
N ASP A 104 -1.08 -6.22 4.11
CA ASP A 104 -0.63 -7.60 4.22
C ASP A 104 -0.64 -8.04 5.68
N PRO A 105 -0.62 -9.33 5.94
CA PRO A 105 -0.45 -9.82 7.31
C PRO A 105 0.86 -9.32 7.88
N LYS A 106 0.94 -9.31 9.20
CA LYS A 106 2.15 -8.88 9.85
C LYS A 106 3.33 -9.72 9.39
N LYS A 107 4.49 -9.08 9.36
CA LYS A 107 5.69 -9.69 8.89
C LYS A 107 5.99 -11.02 9.56
N ASP A 108 5.76 -11.11 10.85
CA ASP A 108 6.05 -12.30 11.60
C ASP A 108 4.86 -13.22 11.77
N ALA A 109 3.71 -12.88 11.25
CA ALA A 109 2.54 -13.69 11.44
C ALA A 109 2.62 -14.92 10.56
N PRO A 110 2.15 -16.05 11.05
CA PRO A 110 2.08 -17.21 10.18
C PRO A 110 1.10 -16.91 9.08
N VAL A 111 1.39 -17.44 7.94
CA VAL A 111 0.51 -17.26 6.87
C VAL A 111 -0.65 -18.14 7.08
N GLU A 112 -1.75 -17.60 7.43
CA GLU A 112 -2.89 -18.36 7.62
C GLU A 112 -3.56 -18.47 6.36
N GLU A 113 -3.85 -19.64 5.98
CA GLU A 113 -4.59 -19.76 4.83
C GLU A 113 -5.90 -19.31 5.13
N PRO A 114 -6.51 -18.72 4.25
CA PRO A 114 -7.79 -18.22 4.48
C PRO A 114 -8.63 -19.32 4.82
N LYS A 115 -9.02 -19.30 5.94
CA LYS A 115 -9.80 -20.29 6.34
C LYS A 115 -11.10 -20.11 5.90
N PHE A 116 -11.37 -18.99 5.43
CA PHE A 116 -12.69 -18.83 5.05
C PHE A 116 -12.98 -19.75 4.01
N ASP A 117 -12.02 -20.21 3.45
CA ASP A 117 -12.35 -21.07 2.50
C ASP A 117 -12.86 -22.22 3.06
N ASP A 118 -12.68 -22.46 4.15
CA ASP A 118 -13.23 -23.58 4.61
C ASP A 118 -14.43 -23.32 5.04
N ALA A 119 -14.62 -22.74 5.05
CA ALA A 119 -15.69 -22.72 5.43
C ALA A 119 -16.59 -23.26 4.90
N PRO A 120 -16.54 -23.56 4.75
CA PRO A 120 -17.25 -23.94 4.40
C PRO A 120 -17.96 -24.45 4.54
N SER A 121 -17.63 -24.30 4.63
CA SER A 121 -18.11 -24.65 4.76
C SER A 121 -18.94 -24.91 5.05
N SER A 122 -18.86 -24.78 5.06
CA SER A 122 -19.55 -24.97 5.25
C SER A 122 -20.39 -25.18 5.35
N SER A 123 -20.29 -25.15 5.22
CA SER A 123 -21.04 -25.28 5.22
C SER A 123 -21.93 -25.56 5.43
N THR A 124 -21.87 -25.71 5.54
CA THR A 124 -22.63 -25.91 5.64
C THR A 124 -23.59 -25.82 5.78
N GLY A 125 -23.41 -25.62 5.87
CA GLY A 125 -24.17 -25.46 5.91
C GLY A 125 -25.02 -25.12 5.83
N ILE A 126 -24.92 -24.95 5.61
CA ILE A 126 -25.66 -24.49 5.36
C ILE A 126 -26.54 -24.60 5.09
N ASN A 127 -26.50 -24.72 4.95
CA ASN A 127 -27.28 -24.69 4.53
C ASN A 127 -28.31 -24.75 4.57
N LEU A 128 -28.25 -25.00 4.78
CA LEU A 128 -29.12 -24.99 4.74
C LEU A 128 -29.96 -24.65 4.93
N ASP A 129 -29.86 -24.47 5.18
CA ASP A 129 -30.62 -24.08 5.34
C ASP A 129 -31.31 -23.39 4.98
N ALA A 130 -31.03 -23.26 4.49
CA ALA A 130 -31.53 -22.52 3.94
C ALA A 130 -32.72 -22.63 3.64
N ASN A 131 -32.94 -23.02 3.61
CA ASN A 131 -34.03 -23.14 3.26
C ASN A 131 -34.90 -22.71 3.94
N ASP A 132 -34.61 -22.68 4.50
CA ASP A 132 -35.38 -22.27 5.14
C ASP A 132 -35.42 -21.10 5.22
N LEU A 133 -34.85 -20.72 4.90
CA LEU A 133 -34.89 -19.64 4.88
C LEU A 133 -35.63 -19.04 4.33
N PRO A 134 -35.99 -18.87 4.46
CA PRO A 134 -36.69 -18.34 3.97
C PRO A 134 -36.40 -17.44 3.43
N ASP A 135 -36.03 -17.33 2.84
CA ASP A 135 -35.72 -16.58 2.17
C ASP A 135 -36.51 -15.63 1.94
N ASP A 136 -37.05 -15.68 1.88
CA ASP A 136 -37.92 -14.88 1.72
C ASP A 136 -37.77 -13.78 2.42
N ASP A 137 -37.36 -13.82 3.23
CA ASP A 137 -37.16 -12.80 3.95
C ASP A 137 -36.11 -12.14 3.48
N LEU A 138 -35.57 -12.53 2.65
CA LEU A 138 -34.61 -11.94 2.18
C LEU A 138 -35.09 -11.02 1.42
N PRO A 139 -35.26 -10.11 1.70
CA PRO A 139 -35.78 -9.19 0.98
C PRO A 139 -34.75 -8.63 0.25
N PHE A 140 -34.47 -8.76 -0.51
CA PHE A 140 -33.58 -8.18 -1.31
C PHE A 140 -33.43 -8.93 -2.45
#